data_a47ac318a2ac1f6efaffcd88ae1398fd
#
_entry.id   a47ac318a2ac1f6efaffcd88ae1398fd
#
_cell.length_a   1.000
_cell.length_b   1.000
_cell.length_c   1.000
_cell.angle_alpha   90.00
_cell.angle_beta   90.00
_cell.angle_gamma   90.00
#
_symmetry.space_group_name_H-M   'P 1'
#
loop_
_entity.id
_entity.type
_entity.pdbx_description
1 polymer ?
#
loop_
_entity_poly.entity_id
_entity_poly.type
_entity_poly.pdbx_seq_one_letter_code
_entity_poly.pdbx_strand_id
1 'polypeptide(L)'
;MTTPLVPQSLRKTKTVNLALIGMSGAGKSYWSKKMEEKGYRWYNCDEMIAERLGPELPGKGNTTLNLAKWMGQPFSEGYIKAEKLYLELEEAVVEHICDELEQATENEPVVVDTTGSLIYLQKKLLNQLRALTKMVHLRLPEEKHDQLFEN
;
A
#
# COMPACT_ATOMS: atom_id res chain seq x y z
N MET A 1 -37.68 16.13 7.61
CA MET A 1 -37.43 16.12 6.92
C MET A 1 -36.58 15.47 6.37
N THR A 2 -36.33 15.37 5.87
CA THR A 2 -35.92 14.26 5.28
C THR A 2 -35.02 14.53 4.17
N THR A 3 -34.20 13.69 3.81
CA THR A 3 -33.46 13.75 2.58
C THR A 3 -34.09 12.81 1.57
N PRO A 4 -35.39 12.99 1.28
CA PRO A 4 -36.06 12.05 0.40
C PRO A 4 -35.56 12.10 -1.03
N LEU A 5 -34.84 13.16 -1.37
CA LEU A 5 -34.35 13.35 -2.72
C LEU A 5 -33.07 12.60 -3.05
N VAL A 6 -32.43 12.04 -2.03
CA VAL A 6 -31.21 11.24 -2.23
C VAL A 6 -31.62 9.79 -2.37
N PRO A 7 -31.35 9.15 -3.52
CA PRO A 7 -31.65 7.74 -3.69
C PRO A 7 -31.03 6.91 -2.57
N GLN A 8 -31.73 5.88 -2.15
CA GLN A 8 -31.24 5.01 -1.08
C GLN A 8 -29.90 4.40 -1.39
N SER A 9 -29.64 4.10 -2.66
CA SER A 9 -28.36 3.60 -3.11
C SER A 9 -27.22 4.59 -2.87
N LEU A 10 -27.48 5.89 -2.99
CA LEU A 10 -26.48 6.91 -2.70
C LEU A 10 -26.32 7.16 -1.23
N ARG A 11 -27.39 7.03 -0.45
CA ARG A 11 -27.32 7.20 1.00
C ARG A 11 -26.56 6.06 1.67
N LYS A 12 -26.63 4.90 1.06
CA LYS A 12 -25.90 3.73 1.52
C LYS A 12 -24.61 3.56 0.75
N THR A 13 -24.13 4.63 0.09
CA THR A 13 -22.86 4.54 -0.61
C THR A 13 -21.83 4.20 0.43
N LYS A 14 -21.36 2.97 0.37
CA LYS A 14 -20.27 2.54 1.21
C LYS A 14 -19.09 3.42 0.91
N THR A 15 -18.43 3.88 1.95
CA THR A 15 -17.15 4.52 1.76
C THR A 15 -16.28 3.57 0.98
N VAL A 16 -15.70 4.08 -0.09
CA VAL A 16 -14.88 3.26 -0.97
C VAL A 16 -13.51 3.09 -0.35
N ASN A 17 -13.11 1.86 -0.15
CA ASN A 17 -11.73 1.57 0.24
C ASN A 17 -10.82 1.77 -0.98
N LEU A 18 -9.69 2.38 -0.76
CA LEU A 18 -8.74 2.71 -1.82
C LEU A 18 -7.45 1.92 -1.66
N ALA A 19 -6.89 1.46 -2.77
CA ALA A 19 -5.53 0.94 -2.81
C ALA A 19 -4.73 1.82 -3.76
N LEU A 20 -3.73 2.51 -3.22
CA LEU A 20 -2.86 3.36 -4.04
C LEU A 20 -1.70 2.53 -4.55
N ILE A 21 -1.56 2.47 -5.86
CA ILE A 21 -0.52 1.70 -6.51
C ILE A 21 0.36 2.62 -7.34
N GLY A 22 1.59 2.21 -7.55
CA GLY A 22 2.55 2.99 -8.31
C GLY A 22 3.95 2.74 -7.82
N MET A 23 4.92 3.25 -8.55
CA MET A 23 6.32 3.08 -8.18
C MET A 23 6.66 3.93 -6.95
N SER A 24 7.77 3.58 -6.30
CA SER A 24 8.29 4.33 -5.18
C SER A 24 8.52 5.78 -5.60
N GLY A 25 8.10 6.71 -4.74
CA GLY A 25 8.23 8.13 -5.04
C GLY A 25 7.07 8.73 -5.84
N ALA A 26 6.06 7.92 -6.21
CA ALA A 26 4.91 8.43 -6.95
C ALA A 26 3.93 9.24 -6.10
N GLY A 27 4.14 9.29 -4.79
CA GLY A 27 3.29 10.07 -3.88
C GLY A 27 2.25 9.26 -3.13
N LYS A 28 2.39 7.94 -3.10
CA LYS A 28 1.44 7.07 -2.39
C LYS A 28 1.31 7.43 -0.92
N SER A 29 2.42 7.60 -0.23
CA SER A 29 2.41 7.95 1.19
C SER A 29 1.91 9.36 1.43
N TYR A 30 2.23 10.29 0.55
CA TYR A 30 1.71 11.66 0.63
C TYR A 30 0.18 11.65 0.57
N TRP A 31 -0.41 10.97 -0.41
CA TRP A 31 -1.86 10.92 -0.57
C TRP A 31 -2.53 10.10 0.52
N SER A 32 -1.88 9.02 0.97
CA SER A 32 -2.39 8.22 2.09
C SER A 32 -2.51 9.06 3.35
N LYS A 33 -1.52 9.89 3.62
CA LYS A 33 -1.57 10.80 4.77
C LYS A 33 -2.71 11.80 4.64
N LYS A 34 -2.92 12.35 3.43
CA LYS A 34 -4.03 13.26 3.17
C LYS A 34 -5.37 12.57 3.39
N MET A 35 -5.49 11.33 2.98
CA MET A 35 -6.70 10.55 3.20
C MET A 35 -6.92 10.27 4.68
N GLU A 36 -5.85 9.95 5.41
CA GLU A 36 -5.95 9.75 6.86
C GLU A 36 -6.47 10.99 7.57
N GLU A 37 -6.02 12.16 7.17
CA GLU A 37 -6.52 13.43 7.71
C GLU A 37 -8.03 13.61 7.47
N LYS A 38 -8.56 12.93 6.46
CA LYS A 38 -10.00 12.96 6.13
C LYS A 38 -10.79 11.81 6.74
N GLY A 39 -10.17 11.04 7.63
CA GLY A 39 -10.86 9.97 8.33
C GLY A 39 -10.61 8.56 7.79
N TYR A 40 -9.75 8.40 6.80
CA TYR A 40 -9.38 7.09 6.29
C TYR A 40 -8.38 6.41 7.24
N ARG A 41 -8.56 5.12 7.44
CA ARG A 41 -7.57 4.31 8.13
C ARG A 41 -6.46 3.98 7.13
N TRP A 42 -5.22 4.25 7.49
CA TRP A 42 -4.08 4.09 6.60
C TRP A 42 -3.33 2.79 6.90
N TYR A 43 -3.30 1.88 5.92
CA TYR A 43 -2.44 0.71 5.96
C TYR A 43 -1.18 1.02 5.15
N ASN A 44 -0.08 1.22 5.84
CA ASN A 44 1.21 1.45 5.18
C ASN A 44 1.94 0.11 5.06
N CYS A 45 1.93 -0.47 3.86
CA CYS A 45 2.48 -1.79 3.64
C CYS A 45 3.98 -1.88 3.96
N ASP A 46 4.76 -0.85 3.62
CA ASP A 46 6.19 -0.84 3.94
C ASP A 46 6.42 -0.90 5.45
N GLU A 47 5.67 -0.14 6.22
CA GLU A 47 5.79 -0.17 7.69
C GLU A 47 5.35 -1.51 8.26
N MET A 48 4.29 -2.10 7.72
CA MET A 48 3.83 -3.40 8.17
C MET A 48 4.85 -4.50 7.87
N ILE A 49 5.52 -4.42 6.73
CA ILE A 49 6.62 -5.34 6.40
C ILE A 49 7.78 -5.13 7.38
N ALA A 50 8.14 -3.86 7.62
CA ALA A 50 9.23 -3.53 8.55
C ALA A 50 8.96 -4.07 9.96
N GLU A 51 7.73 -3.98 10.43
CA GLU A 51 7.35 -4.53 11.73
C GLU A 51 7.57 -6.04 11.78
N ARG A 52 7.27 -6.74 10.70
CA ARG A 52 7.44 -8.20 10.62
C ARG A 52 8.91 -8.60 10.53
N LEU A 53 9.76 -7.75 9.95
CA LEU A 53 11.20 -7.96 9.96
C LEU A 53 11.79 -7.71 11.34
N GLY A 54 11.22 -6.76 12.08
CA GLY A 54 11.64 -6.47 13.44
C GLY A 54 13.11 -6.10 13.54
N PRO A 55 13.87 -6.80 14.43
CA PRO A 55 15.27 -6.44 14.69
C PRO A 55 16.21 -6.67 13.51
N GLU A 56 15.79 -7.37 12.47
CA GLU A 56 16.62 -7.54 11.28
C GLU A 56 16.74 -6.26 10.46
N LEU A 57 15.82 -5.33 10.68
CA LEU A 57 15.83 -4.09 9.93
C LEU A 57 16.76 -3.06 10.58
N PRO A 58 17.81 -2.62 9.89
CA PRO A 58 18.74 -1.66 10.47
C PRO A 58 18.17 -0.23 10.48
N GLY A 59 18.53 0.50 11.51
CA GLY A 59 18.32 1.93 11.56
C GLY A 59 16.95 2.39 12.04
N LYS A 60 16.83 3.70 12.18
CA LYS A 60 15.62 4.41 12.55
C LYS A 60 15.34 5.47 11.49
N GLY A 61 14.13 5.97 11.44
CA GLY A 61 13.76 7.03 10.50
C GLY A 61 12.97 6.53 9.31
N ASN A 62 13.40 6.83 8.10
CA ASN A 62 12.63 6.52 6.90
C ASN A 62 12.54 5.01 6.65
N THR A 63 11.36 4.45 6.83
CA THR A 63 11.12 3.00 6.72
C THR A 63 11.42 2.48 5.32
N THR A 64 10.98 3.19 4.28
CA THR A 64 11.21 2.78 2.90
C THR A 64 12.70 2.73 2.60
N LEU A 65 13.45 3.73 3.05
CA LEU A 65 14.89 3.76 2.86
C LEU A 65 15.59 2.64 3.64
N ASN A 66 15.14 2.37 4.86
CA ASN A 66 15.71 1.30 5.66
C ASN A 66 15.48 -0.07 5.04
N LEU A 67 14.28 -0.29 4.47
CA LEU A 67 13.99 -1.52 3.74
C LEU A 67 14.88 -1.66 2.52
N ALA A 68 15.08 -0.57 1.77
CA ALA A 68 15.94 -0.59 0.60
C ALA A 68 17.39 -0.91 0.98
N LYS A 69 17.89 -0.33 2.05
CA LYS A 69 19.24 -0.61 2.55
C LYS A 69 19.38 -2.06 3.01
N TRP A 70 18.37 -2.56 3.71
CA TRP A 70 18.36 -3.95 4.17
C TRP A 70 18.39 -4.92 2.99
N MET A 71 17.61 -4.64 1.93
CA MET A 71 17.55 -5.49 0.77
C MET A 71 18.88 -5.47 -0.03
N GLY A 72 19.51 -4.31 -0.13
CA GLY A 72 20.75 -4.14 -0.88
C GLY A 72 20.50 -3.91 -2.37
N GLN A 73 21.56 -4.08 -3.15
CA GLN A 73 21.51 -3.90 -4.60
C GLN A 73 21.38 -5.27 -5.28
N PRO A 74 20.84 -5.32 -6.51
CA PRO A 74 20.66 -6.60 -7.23
C PRO A 74 21.91 -7.44 -7.36
N PHE A 75 23.08 -6.82 -7.35
CA PHE A 75 24.37 -7.52 -7.43
C PHE A 75 25.00 -7.79 -6.08
N SER A 76 24.37 -7.33 -4.98
CA SER A 76 24.91 -7.54 -3.64
C SER A 76 24.70 -8.97 -3.17
N GLU A 77 25.62 -9.45 -2.34
CA GLU A 77 25.48 -10.74 -1.71
C GLU A 77 24.26 -10.73 -0.80
N GLY A 78 23.47 -11.78 -0.90
CA GLY A 78 22.26 -11.90 -0.08
C GLY A 78 21.03 -11.20 -0.63
N TYR A 79 21.15 -10.46 -1.74
CA TYR A 79 20.01 -9.76 -2.32
C TYR A 79 18.83 -10.68 -2.66
N ILE A 80 19.13 -11.80 -3.32
CA ILE A 80 18.09 -12.74 -3.76
C ILE A 80 17.30 -13.27 -2.56
N LYS A 81 18.01 -13.60 -1.48
CA LYS A 81 17.38 -14.08 -0.26
C LYS A 81 16.53 -13.00 0.40
N ALA A 82 17.06 -11.77 0.46
CA ALA A 82 16.35 -10.65 1.05
C ALA A 82 15.10 -10.29 0.21
N GLU A 83 15.22 -10.27 -1.10
CA GLU A 83 14.09 -10.01 -1.99
C GLU A 83 13.00 -11.05 -1.82
N LYS A 84 13.38 -12.32 -1.73
CA LYS A 84 12.42 -13.40 -1.53
C LYS A 84 11.68 -13.23 -0.21
N LEU A 85 12.39 -12.95 0.86
CA LEU A 85 11.78 -12.71 2.17
C LEU A 85 10.86 -11.49 2.15
N TYR A 86 11.29 -10.41 1.50
CA TYR A 86 10.47 -9.21 1.37
C TYR A 86 9.15 -9.52 0.66
N LEU A 87 9.19 -10.25 -0.45
CA LEU A 87 7.98 -10.59 -1.19
C LEU A 87 7.07 -11.53 -0.40
N GLU A 88 7.63 -12.46 0.36
CA GLU A 88 6.85 -13.33 1.25
C GLU A 88 6.14 -12.52 2.35
N LEU A 89 6.84 -11.55 2.92
CA LEU A 89 6.27 -10.68 3.94
C LEU A 89 5.22 -9.75 3.35
N GLU A 90 5.45 -9.23 2.16
CA GLU A 90 4.48 -8.41 1.47
C GLU A 90 3.19 -9.19 1.19
N GLU A 91 3.33 -10.43 0.74
CA GLU A 91 2.19 -11.30 0.50
C GLU A 91 1.39 -11.51 1.80
N ALA A 92 2.08 -11.79 2.91
CA ALA A 92 1.42 -11.97 4.20
C ALA A 92 0.73 -10.68 4.67
N VAL A 93 1.35 -9.53 4.46
CA VAL A 93 0.76 -8.23 4.80
C VAL A 93 -0.52 -7.98 4.00
N VAL A 94 -0.47 -8.20 2.70
CA VAL A 94 -1.64 -7.98 1.83
C VAL A 94 -2.75 -8.97 2.16
N GLU A 95 -2.44 -10.23 2.44
CA GLU A 95 -3.43 -11.21 2.90
C GLU A 95 -4.11 -10.75 4.18
N HIS A 96 -3.34 -10.27 5.14
CA HIS A 96 -3.87 -9.76 6.40
C HIS A 96 -4.80 -8.58 6.16
N ILE A 97 -4.42 -7.65 5.30
CA ILE A 97 -5.26 -6.50 4.96
C ILE A 97 -6.57 -6.96 4.31
N CYS A 98 -6.49 -7.89 3.37
CA CYS A 98 -7.69 -8.43 2.71
C CYS A 98 -8.62 -9.09 3.72
N ASP A 99 -8.08 -9.86 4.65
CA ASP A 99 -8.89 -10.51 5.69
C ASP A 99 -9.58 -9.47 6.57
N GLU A 100 -8.87 -8.41 6.96
CA GLU A 100 -9.48 -7.34 7.73
C GLU A 100 -10.57 -6.62 6.96
N LEU A 101 -10.36 -6.37 5.67
CA LEU A 101 -11.35 -5.70 4.84
C LEU A 101 -12.61 -6.54 4.65
N GLU A 102 -12.46 -7.86 4.54
CA GLU A 102 -13.60 -8.76 4.42
C GLU A 102 -14.44 -8.82 5.68
N GLN A 103 -13.81 -8.67 6.84
CA GLN A 103 -14.47 -8.74 8.13
C GLN A 103 -14.94 -7.37 8.63
N ALA A 104 -14.50 -6.29 7.98
CA ALA A 104 -14.79 -4.95 8.46
C ALA A 104 -16.27 -4.63 8.39
N THR A 105 -16.78 -4.07 9.48
CA THR A 105 -18.08 -3.46 9.47
C THR A 105 -17.94 -2.05 8.89
N GLU A 106 -18.88 -1.67 8.16
CA GLU A 106 -19.01 -0.72 7.10
C GLU A 106 -18.66 0.75 7.28
N ASN A 107 -18.15 1.22 8.37
CA ASN A 107 -18.17 2.66 8.62
C ASN A 107 -16.83 3.37 8.57
N GLU A 108 -15.75 2.67 8.33
CA GLU A 108 -14.43 3.29 8.30
C GLU A 108 -13.75 3.02 6.97
N PRO A 109 -13.60 4.07 6.13
CA PRO A 109 -12.91 3.88 4.87
C PRO A 109 -11.43 3.62 5.11
N VAL A 110 -10.83 2.86 4.21
CA VAL A 110 -9.44 2.43 4.32
C VAL A 110 -8.67 2.89 3.09
N VAL A 111 -7.46 3.34 3.29
CA VAL A 111 -6.50 3.54 2.21
C VAL A 111 -5.34 2.58 2.42
N VAL A 112 -5.07 1.77 1.41
CA VAL A 112 -3.95 0.84 1.41
C VAL A 112 -2.83 1.47 0.58
N ASP A 113 -1.74 1.81 1.25
CA ASP A 113 -0.54 2.36 0.61
C ASP A 113 0.34 1.17 0.27
N THR A 114 0.27 0.72 -0.99
CA THR A 114 0.98 -0.49 -1.42
C THR A 114 2.44 -0.21 -1.71
N THR A 115 3.21 -1.28 -1.82
CA THR A 115 4.61 -1.17 -2.20
C THR A 115 4.77 -1.11 -3.72
N GLY A 116 5.96 -0.72 -4.18
CA GLY A 116 6.27 -0.73 -5.61
C GLY A 116 6.34 -2.13 -6.21
N SER A 117 6.44 -3.17 -5.40
CA SER A 117 6.52 -4.56 -5.86
C SER A 117 5.19 -5.30 -5.85
N LEU A 118 4.09 -4.59 -5.59
CA LEU A 118 2.77 -5.22 -5.52
C LEU A 118 2.45 -6.11 -6.73
N ILE A 119 2.87 -5.69 -7.92
CA ILE A 119 2.57 -6.42 -9.17
C ILE A 119 3.21 -7.81 -9.23
N TYR A 120 4.20 -8.09 -8.37
CA TYR A 120 4.87 -9.39 -8.34
C TYR A 120 4.18 -10.40 -7.41
N LEU A 121 3.14 -9.98 -6.71
CA LEU A 121 2.38 -10.87 -5.85
C LEU A 121 1.55 -11.86 -6.67
N GLN A 122 1.10 -12.92 -6.03
CA GLN A 122 0.23 -13.89 -6.67
C GLN A 122 -1.03 -13.24 -7.22
N LYS A 123 -1.39 -13.62 -8.42
CA LYS A 123 -2.54 -13.05 -9.13
C LYS A 123 -3.84 -13.20 -8.33
N LYS A 124 -4.00 -14.31 -7.63
CA LYS A 124 -5.17 -14.54 -6.79
C LYS A 124 -5.30 -13.46 -5.70
N LEU A 125 -4.19 -13.12 -5.07
CA LEU A 125 -4.16 -12.12 -4.01
C LEU A 125 -4.42 -10.72 -4.56
N LEU A 126 -3.83 -10.40 -5.73
CA LEU A 126 -4.09 -9.12 -6.40
C LEU A 126 -5.56 -8.97 -6.76
N ASN A 127 -6.18 -10.04 -7.25
CA ASN A 127 -7.61 -10.02 -7.59
C ASN A 127 -8.47 -9.85 -6.34
N GLN A 128 -8.08 -10.45 -5.22
CA GLN A 128 -8.78 -10.29 -3.95
C GLN A 128 -8.72 -8.84 -3.49
N LEU A 129 -7.54 -8.23 -3.52
CA LEU A 129 -7.39 -6.83 -3.16
C LEU A 129 -8.21 -5.93 -4.09
N ARG A 130 -8.19 -6.22 -5.38
CA ARG A 130 -8.97 -5.47 -6.38
C ARG A 130 -10.47 -5.56 -6.10
N ALA A 131 -10.94 -6.70 -5.66
CA ALA A 131 -12.36 -6.89 -5.34
C ALA A 131 -12.79 -6.11 -4.10
N LEU A 132 -11.86 -5.86 -3.17
CA LEU A 132 -12.14 -5.20 -1.89
C LEU A 132 -11.88 -3.70 -1.90
N THR A 133 -11.17 -3.20 -2.90
CA THR A 133 -10.74 -1.80 -2.97
C THR A 133 -10.92 -1.25 -4.37
N LYS A 134 -10.89 0.08 -4.46
CA LYS A 134 -10.71 0.73 -5.75
C LYS A 134 -9.23 1.02 -5.90
N MET A 135 -8.61 0.45 -6.92
CA MET A 135 -7.19 0.69 -7.17
C MET A 135 -6.99 2.00 -7.92
N VAL A 136 -6.13 2.83 -7.37
CA VAL A 136 -5.78 4.13 -7.95
C VAL A 136 -4.30 4.11 -8.28
N HIS A 137 -3.99 4.22 -9.56
CA HIS A 137 -2.61 4.21 -10.03
C HIS A 137 -2.06 5.63 -10.04
N LEU A 138 -1.10 5.90 -9.17
CA LEU A 138 -0.42 7.18 -9.13
C LEU A 138 0.77 7.14 -10.08
N ARG A 139 0.77 8.07 -11.02
CA ARG A 139 1.85 8.21 -12.01
C ARG A 139 2.53 9.55 -11.84
N LEU A 140 3.84 9.53 -11.99
CA LEU A 140 4.60 10.76 -12.10
C LEU A 140 4.61 11.18 -13.57
N PRO A 141 4.55 12.51 -13.87
CA PRO A 141 4.81 12.98 -15.22
C PRO A 141 6.18 12.50 -15.70
N GLU A 142 6.32 12.22 -17.00
CA GLU A 142 7.61 11.77 -17.57
C GLU A 142 8.78 12.65 -17.15
N GLU A 143 8.55 13.95 -17.11
CA GLU A 143 9.55 14.93 -16.70
C GLU A 143 10.13 14.67 -15.31
N LYS A 144 9.35 14.05 -14.42
CA LYS A 144 9.77 13.75 -13.06
C LYS A 144 10.32 12.35 -12.90
N HIS A 145 10.05 11.45 -13.85
CA HIS A 145 10.63 10.11 -13.83
C HIS A 145 12.15 10.19 -13.91
N ASP A 146 12.66 11.02 -14.78
CA ASP A 146 14.09 11.21 -14.96
C ASP A 146 14.75 11.74 -13.69
N GLN A 147 14.08 12.67 -13.01
CA GLN A 147 14.59 13.24 -11.76
C GLN A 147 14.74 12.22 -10.63
N LEU A 148 13.87 11.20 -10.60
CA LEU A 148 13.95 10.16 -9.59
C LEU A 148 15.16 9.26 -9.77
N PHE A 149 15.60 9.07 -11.01
CA PHE A 149 16.71 8.20 -11.33
C PHE A 149 18.06 8.91 -11.36
N GLU A 150 18.05 10.23 -11.43
CA GLU A 150 19.27 11.03 -11.42
C GLU A 150 19.79 11.33 -10.00
N ASN A 151 19.00 11.13 -9.01
CA ASN A 151 19.37 11.28 -7.62
C ASN A 151 19.62 9.92 -6.97
#